data_e004326c74dd90cd73035e78d01a7711
#
_entry.id   e004326c74dd90cd73035e78d01a7711
#
_cell.length_a   1.000
_cell.length_b   1.000
_cell.length_c   1.000
_cell.angle_alpha   90.00
_cell.angle_beta   90.00
_cell.angle_gamma   90.00
#
_symmetry.space_group_name_H-M   'P 1'
#
loop_
_entity.id
_entity.type
_entity.pdbx_description
1 polymer ?
#
loop_
_entity_poly.entity_id
_entity_poly.type
_entity_poly.pdbx_seq_one_letter_code
_entity_poly.pdbx_strand_id
1 'polypeptide(L)'
;MRLLSYFKKRSLRELCKVGCAERAVLSLNDQGCVVMLTDPNEIKGSIGVVESKVLDESFAEALSQRSPVIFIIDSAGARITDGLRGLSAFTRMFRSAVDYRIAGLPLISVVEGNCFGGASVIAALSGVLAANDTSRIAISGPRILKNADISNVSERDTATDSISLIISARERHKNQLCSIFEARANRVELLENLLVTYPRKAQSIEGWRENLRLRLVRHVGKLKALDVTNSSLTFGSGGPVGSIECFQLAEWLSKQREEGEINIDVDCDGQKVSVEEEQLFLSEYIAYLAVILRQKVKEGLHVKVTITGSISGAIYVALAAAANRVVARPNARIRVLPDSSTRKVLNSQQQVESLEVAKEFGIVDAIESA
;
A
#
# COMPACT_ATOMS: atom_id res chain seq x y z
N MET A 1 -1.28 -5.22 25.22
CA MET A 1 -1.98 -5.63 24.00
C MET A 1 -3.19 -4.74 23.82
N ARG A 2 -3.24 -4.00 22.72
CA ARG A 2 -4.31 -3.03 22.41
C ARG A 2 -5.61 -3.72 22.00
N LEU A 3 -5.54 -4.89 21.36
CA LEU A 3 -6.76 -5.68 21.07
C LEU A 3 -7.56 -6.01 22.34
N LEU A 4 -6.91 -6.23 23.49
CA LEU A 4 -7.59 -6.47 24.76
C LEU A 4 -8.33 -5.23 25.29
N SER A 5 -8.01 -4.02 24.84
CA SER A 5 -8.76 -2.80 25.20
C SER A 5 -10.07 -2.66 24.41
N TYR A 6 -10.17 -3.33 23.26
CA TYR A 6 -11.37 -3.33 22.43
C TYR A 6 -12.29 -4.52 22.70
N PHE A 7 -11.71 -5.68 23.00
CA PHE A 7 -12.42 -6.94 23.10
C PHE A 7 -12.22 -7.62 24.47
N LYS A 8 -13.26 -8.28 24.97
CA LYS A 8 -13.11 -9.11 26.15
C LYS A 8 -12.16 -10.28 25.84
N LYS A 9 -11.23 -10.60 26.74
CA LYS A 9 -10.26 -11.69 26.55
C LYS A 9 -10.91 -13.02 26.13
N ARG A 10 -12.12 -13.30 26.59
CA ARG A 10 -12.87 -14.54 26.27
C ARG A 10 -13.33 -14.62 24.79
N SER A 11 -13.44 -13.49 24.08
CA SER A 11 -13.84 -13.44 22.67
C SER A 11 -12.66 -13.54 21.71
N LEU A 12 -11.43 -13.42 22.19
CA LEU A 12 -10.22 -13.52 21.39
C LEU A 12 -9.58 -14.90 21.54
N ARG A 13 -9.34 -15.54 20.40
CA ARG A 13 -8.53 -16.77 20.30
C ARG A 13 -7.21 -16.45 19.62
N GLU A 14 -6.20 -17.29 19.87
CA GLU A 14 -4.88 -17.20 19.20
C GLU A 14 -4.25 -15.80 19.25
N LEU A 15 -4.43 -15.11 20.37
CA LEU A 15 -3.91 -13.76 20.55
C LEU A 15 -2.38 -13.78 20.59
N CYS A 16 -1.77 -13.08 19.63
CA CYS A 16 -0.32 -12.93 19.48
C CYS A 16 0.04 -11.45 19.36
N LYS A 17 1.17 -11.06 19.92
CA LYS A 17 1.78 -9.72 19.72
C LYS A 17 3.26 -9.88 19.41
N VAL A 18 3.70 -9.25 18.31
CA VAL A 18 5.11 -9.19 17.92
C VAL A 18 5.41 -7.76 17.48
N GLY A 19 6.30 -7.08 18.19
CA GLY A 19 6.54 -5.65 17.99
C GLY A 19 5.24 -4.86 18.12
N CYS A 20 4.93 -4.02 17.14
CA CYS A 20 3.68 -3.26 17.09
C CYS A 20 2.50 -4.07 16.53
N ALA A 21 2.73 -5.22 15.90
CA ALA A 21 1.66 -6.03 15.32
C ALA A 21 0.99 -6.90 16.37
N GLU A 22 -0.33 -6.83 16.45
CA GLU A 22 -1.18 -7.75 17.21
C GLU A 22 -2.10 -8.51 16.25
N ARG A 23 -2.30 -9.78 16.52
CA ARG A 23 -3.19 -10.66 15.78
C ARG A 23 -4.06 -11.45 16.76
N ALA A 24 -5.31 -11.67 16.36
CA ALA A 24 -6.20 -12.62 17.03
C ALA A 24 -7.25 -13.17 16.05
N VAL A 25 -7.86 -14.28 16.41
CA VAL A 25 -9.11 -14.75 15.82
C VAL A 25 -10.27 -14.32 16.71
N LEU A 26 -11.23 -13.61 16.15
CA LEU A 26 -12.41 -13.09 16.82
C LEU A 26 -13.67 -13.71 16.20
N SER A 27 -14.60 -14.17 17.03
CA SER A 27 -15.93 -14.54 16.54
C SER A 27 -16.87 -13.33 16.60
N LEU A 28 -17.33 -12.88 15.46
CA LEU A 28 -18.29 -11.79 15.28
C LEU A 28 -19.53 -12.36 14.56
N ASN A 29 -20.71 -12.23 15.14
CA ASN A 29 -21.94 -12.79 14.57
C ASN A 29 -21.80 -14.27 14.16
N ASP A 30 -21.18 -15.08 15.03
CA ASP A 30 -20.90 -16.50 14.81
C ASP A 30 -19.95 -16.81 13.64
N GLN A 31 -19.38 -15.79 13.01
CA GLN A 31 -18.36 -15.92 11.97
C GLN A 31 -16.96 -15.66 12.56
N GLY A 32 -16.06 -16.63 12.39
CA GLY A 32 -14.64 -16.43 12.70
C GLY A 32 -14.01 -15.42 11.74
N CYS A 33 -13.31 -14.44 12.27
CA CYS A 33 -12.54 -13.48 11.47
C CYS A 33 -11.14 -13.29 12.05
N VAL A 34 -10.16 -13.05 11.19
CA VAL A 34 -8.80 -12.69 11.59
C VAL A 34 -8.75 -11.18 11.81
N VAL A 35 -8.42 -10.78 13.02
CA VAL A 35 -8.23 -9.37 13.38
C VAL A 35 -6.75 -9.09 13.54
N MET A 36 -6.25 -8.10 12.82
CA MET A 36 -4.90 -7.58 12.92
C MET A 36 -4.92 -6.13 13.39
N LEU A 37 -3.89 -5.72 14.11
CA LEU A 37 -3.76 -4.35 14.60
C LEU A 37 -2.31 -3.90 14.57
N THR A 38 -2.06 -2.61 14.28
CA THR A 38 -0.78 -1.94 14.53
C THR A 38 -0.92 -1.00 15.73
N ASP A 39 -0.06 -1.18 16.76
CA ASP A 39 -0.06 -0.36 17.97
C ASP A 39 0.88 0.84 17.82
N PRO A 40 0.37 2.10 17.78
CA PRO A 40 1.19 3.30 17.61
C PRO A 40 2.11 3.58 18.80
N ASN A 41 1.87 2.97 19.97
CA ASN A 41 2.73 3.12 21.15
C ASN A 41 4.07 2.38 20.98
N GLU A 42 4.13 1.40 20.06
CA GLU A 42 5.33 0.67 19.70
C GLU A 42 5.88 1.20 18.37
N ILE A 43 6.98 1.93 18.42
CA ILE A 43 7.68 2.49 17.23
C ILE A 43 6.70 3.18 16.25
N LYS A 44 5.71 3.93 16.78
CA LYS A 44 4.66 4.62 16.01
C LYS A 44 3.87 3.68 15.08
N GLY A 45 3.68 2.43 15.47
CA GLY A 45 2.99 1.44 14.65
C GLY A 45 3.71 1.08 13.35
N SER A 46 5.01 1.35 13.23
CA SER A 46 5.75 1.09 11.99
C SER A 46 5.96 -0.41 11.76
N ILE A 47 5.71 -0.84 10.53
CA ILE A 47 5.76 -2.24 10.11
C ILE A 47 7.18 -2.57 9.65
N GLY A 48 7.92 -3.34 10.43
CA GLY A 48 9.25 -3.85 10.13
C GLY A 48 9.25 -5.33 9.74
N VAL A 49 10.41 -5.97 9.83
CA VAL A 49 10.59 -7.38 9.44
C VAL A 49 9.68 -8.32 10.22
N VAL A 50 9.65 -8.17 11.55
CA VAL A 50 8.91 -9.09 12.42
C VAL A 50 7.40 -8.89 12.33
N GLU A 51 6.96 -7.64 12.24
CA GLU A 51 5.55 -7.30 12.06
C GLU A 51 5.04 -7.78 10.68
N SER A 52 5.83 -7.57 9.63
CA SER A 52 5.49 -8.04 8.28
C SER A 52 5.28 -9.55 8.26
N LYS A 53 6.09 -10.32 8.99
CA LYS A 53 5.94 -11.78 9.06
C LYS A 53 4.60 -12.18 9.70
N VAL A 54 4.23 -11.57 10.82
CA VAL A 54 2.95 -11.87 11.49
C VAL A 54 1.75 -11.50 10.61
N LEU A 55 1.81 -10.35 9.94
CA LEU A 55 0.75 -9.91 9.04
C LEU A 55 0.66 -10.80 7.79
N ASP A 56 1.79 -11.22 7.22
CA ASP A 56 1.87 -12.15 6.09
C ASP A 56 1.21 -13.49 6.43
N GLU A 57 1.61 -14.11 7.54
CA GLU A 57 1.03 -15.35 8.04
C GLU A 57 -0.49 -15.21 8.29
N SER A 58 -0.93 -14.06 8.79
CA SER A 58 -2.34 -13.77 9.04
C SER A 58 -3.16 -13.69 7.75
N PHE A 59 -2.65 -13.04 6.70
CA PHE A 59 -3.31 -13.01 5.39
C PHE A 59 -3.34 -14.39 4.75
N ALA A 60 -2.23 -15.14 4.81
CA ALA A 60 -2.13 -16.48 4.22
C ALA A 60 -3.11 -17.44 4.91
N GLU A 61 -3.20 -17.41 6.23
CA GLU A 61 -4.14 -18.21 6.99
C GLU A 61 -5.59 -17.84 6.70
N ALA A 62 -5.93 -16.56 6.75
CA ALA A 62 -7.28 -16.08 6.43
C ALA A 62 -7.69 -16.49 5.01
N LEU A 63 -6.75 -16.43 4.04
CA LEU A 63 -6.98 -16.88 2.66
C LEU A 63 -7.29 -18.39 2.63
N SER A 64 -6.50 -19.22 3.31
CA SER A 64 -6.68 -20.68 3.34
C SER A 64 -8.00 -21.10 3.99
N GLN A 65 -8.40 -20.41 5.05
CA GLN A 65 -9.63 -20.65 5.80
C GLN A 65 -10.86 -19.92 5.20
N ARG A 66 -10.66 -19.10 4.16
CA ARG A 66 -11.67 -18.21 3.58
C ARG A 66 -12.35 -17.32 4.62
N SER A 67 -11.62 -16.93 5.65
CA SER A 67 -12.11 -16.11 6.77
C SER A 67 -12.00 -14.62 6.44
N PRO A 68 -12.94 -13.77 6.90
CA PRO A 68 -12.81 -12.32 6.82
C PRO A 68 -11.55 -11.81 7.53
N VAL A 69 -10.97 -10.74 7.01
CA VAL A 69 -9.87 -10.01 7.63
C VAL A 69 -10.32 -8.60 8.02
N ILE A 70 -10.06 -8.24 9.27
CA ILE A 70 -10.21 -6.88 9.78
C ILE A 70 -8.83 -6.38 10.19
N PHE A 71 -8.36 -5.30 9.56
CA PHE A 71 -7.08 -4.69 9.89
C PHE A 71 -7.28 -3.31 10.52
N ILE A 72 -7.01 -3.20 11.81
CA ILE A 72 -7.07 -1.95 12.58
C ILE A 72 -5.69 -1.27 12.49
N ILE A 73 -5.66 -0.08 11.88
CA ILE A 73 -4.42 0.58 11.49
C ILE A 73 -4.24 1.90 12.24
N ASP A 74 -3.09 2.02 12.91
CA ASP A 74 -2.52 3.30 13.35
C ASP A 74 -1.00 3.18 13.17
N SER A 75 -0.49 3.62 12.01
CA SER A 75 0.84 3.26 11.55
C SER A 75 1.56 4.40 10.83
N ALA A 76 2.83 4.57 11.14
CA ALA A 76 3.73 5.44 10.39
C ALA A 76 4.19 4.84 9.05
N GLY A 77 3.75 3.63 8.69
CA GLY A 77 4.12 2.92 7.47
C GLY A 77 5.26 1.92 7.66
N ALA A 78 5.95 1.57 6.58
CA ALA A 78 7.09 0.65 6.63
C ALA A 78 8.25 1.22 7.47
N ARG A 79 8.91 0.35 8.24
CA ARG A 79 10.05 0.74 9.08
C ARG A 79 11.30 0.90 8.23
N ILE A 80 11.72 2.15 8.02
CA ILE A 80 12.81 2.51 7.13
C ILE A 80 14.16 1.99 7.65
N THR A 81 14.33 1.94 8.97
CA THR A 81 15.58 1.51 9.62
C THR A 81 15.93 0.03 9.39
N ASP A 82 14.96 -0.77 8.95
CA ASP A 82 15.18 -2.19 8.64
C ASP A 82 15.80 -2.40 7.25
N GLY A 83 16.07 -1.34 6.48
CA GLY A 83 16.74 -1.38 5.19
C GLY A 83 16.03 -2.27 4.16
N LEU A 84 16.79 -2.85 3.23
CA LEU A 84 16.25 -3.76 2.21
C LEU A 84 15.62 -5.02 2.81
N ARG A 85 16.09 -5.47 3.98
CA ARG A 85 15.47 -6.60 4.68
C ARG A 85 14.03 -6.31 5.08
N GLY A 86 13.76 -5.09 5.58
CA GLY A 86 12.41 -4.62 5.88
C GLY A 86 11.56 -4.50 4.62
N LEU A 87 12.12 -3.96 3.54
CA LEU A 87 11.44 -3.83 2.25
C LEU A 87 11.02 -5.21 1.70
N SER A 88 11.92 -6.20 1.74
CA SER A 88 11.63 -7.57 1.31
C SER A 88 10.49 -8.20 2.13
N ALA A 89 10.56 -8.11 3.46
CA ALA A 89 9.54 -8.66 4.32
C ALA A 89 8.17 -7.99 4.08
N PHE A 90 8.16 -6.66 3.94
CA PHE A 90 6.96 -5.90 3.61
C PHE A 90 6.37 -6.30 2.25
N THR A 91 7.22 -6.51 1.23
CA THR A 91 6.79 -6.92 -0.12
C THR A 91 6.11 -8.30 -0.09
N ARG A 92 6.62 -9.26 0.68
CA ARG A 92 5.97 -10.57 0.84
C ARG A 92 4.60 -10.45 1.50
N MET A 93 4.51 -9.73 2.61
CA MET A 93 3.26 -9.46 3.30
C MET A 93 2.25 -8.75 2.39
N PHE A 94 2.71 -7.76 1.62
CA PHE A 94 1.84 -7.05 0.67
C PHE A 94 1.34 -7.97 -0.45
N ARG A 95 2.15 -8.92 -0.94
CA ARG A 95 1.72 -9.96 -1.89
C ARG A 95 0.56 -10.77 -1.33
N SER A 96 0.65 -11.25 -0.08
CA SER A 96 -0.41 -12.01 0.57
C SER A 96 -1.70 -11.19 0.73
N ALA A 97 -1.57 -9.89 1.04
CA ALA A 97 -2.71 -8.98 1.10
C ALA A 97 -3.37 -8.79 -0.29
N VAL A 98 -2.58 -8.65 -1.35
CA VAL A 98 -3.07 -8.56 -2.73
C VAL A 98 -3.75 -9.86 -3.16
N ASP A 99 -3.15 -11.02 -2.86
CA ASP A 99 -3.72 -12.34 -3.15
C ASP A 99 -5.05 -12.54 -2.43
N TYR A 100 -5.12 -12.09 -1.17
CA TYR A 100 -6.36 -12.12 -0.39
C TYR A 100 -7.45 -11.23 -1.03
N ARG A 101 -7.10 -10.02 -1.47
CA ARG A 101 -8.03 -9.09 -2.15
C ARG A 101 -8.57 -9.68 -3.47
N ILE A 102 -7.72 -10.28 -4.29
CA ILE A 102 -8.09 -10.91 -5.57
C ILE A 102 -9.01 -12.12 -5.36
N ALA A 103 -8.85 -12.85 -4.25
CA ALA A 103 -9.74 -13.95 -3.89
C ALA A 103 -11.18 -13.50 -3.56
N GLY A 104 -11.46 -12.20 -3.52
CA GLY A 104 -12.78 -11.64 -3.29
C GLY A 104 -13.28 -11.82 -1.85
N LEU A 105 -12.39 -12.13 -0.91
CA LEU A 105 -12.73 -12.30 0.50
C LEU A 105 -12.88 -10.95 1.22
N PRO A 106 -13.68 -10.88 2.30
CA PRO A 106 -13.90 -9.64 3.03
C PRO A 106 -12.62 -9.10 3.67
N LEU A 107 -12.07 -8.03 3.09
CA LEU A 107 -10.98 -7.24 3.65
C LEU A 107 -11.52 -5.88 4.09
N ILE A 108 -11.47 -5.64 5.39
CA ILE A 108 -11.94 -4.41 6.04
C ILE A 108 -10.75 -3.75 6.73
N SER A 109 -10.46 -2.50 6.38
CA SER A 109 -9.49 -1.69 7.13
C SER A 109 -10.22 -0.67 7.99
N VAL A 110 -9.74 -0.52 9.23
CA VAL A 110 -10.23 0.47 10.20
C VAL A 110 -9.08 1.34 10.64
N VAL A 111 -9.08 2.61 10.21
CA VAL A 111 -7.99 3.55 10.54
C VAL A 111 -8.39 4.37 11.78
N GLU A 112 -7.61 4.24 12.85
CA GLU A 112 -7.87 4.90 14.12
C GLU A 112 -7.06 6.17 14.37
N GLY A 113 -5.97 6.34 13.66
CA GLY A 113 -5.07 7.49 13.79
C GLY A 113 -4.34 7.78 12.49
N ASN A 114 -3.06 7.49 12.44
CA ASN A 114 -2.27 7.70 11.23
C ASN A 114 -2.24 6.42 10.38
N CYS A 115 -2.26 6.59 9.08
CA CYS A 115 -2.07 5.50 8.12
C CYS A 115 -1.20 6.03 6.97
N PHE A 116 0.13 5.90 7.13
CA PHE A 116 1.07 6.50 6.19
C PHE A 116 1.90 5.47 5.43
N GLY A 117 2.46 5.89 4.30
CA GLY A 117 3.37 5.08 3.48
C GLY A 117 2.74 3.75 3.06
N GLY A 118 3.47 2.66 3.19
CA GLY A 118 2.99 1.32 2.83
C GLY A 118 1.70 0.90 3.53
N ALA A 119 1.44 1.37 4.76
CA ALA A 119 0.19 1.08 5.46
C ALA A 119 -1.03 1.67 4.73
N SER A 120 -0.90 2.87 4.12
CA SER A 120 -1.97 3.47 3.32
C SER A 120 -2.26 2.69 2.03
N VAL A 121 -1.24 2.04 1.47
CA VAL A 121 -1.40 1.18 0.29
C VAL A 121 -2.13 -0.12 0.66
N ILE A 122 -1.84 -0.69 1.85
CA ILE A 122 -2.61 -1.85 2.36
C ILE A 122 -4.05 -1.46 2.64
N ALA A 123 -4.29 -0.30 3.28
CA ALA A 123 -5.63 0.21 3.53
C ALA A 123 -6.44 0.39 2.23
N ALA A 124 -5.81 0.84 1.15
CA ALA A 124 -6.41 0.99 -0.17
C ALA A 124 -6.80 -0.34 -0.84
N LEU A 125 -6.18 -1.48 -0.45
CA LEU A 125 -6.61 -2.81 -0.92
C LEU A 125 -7.97 -3.22 -0.37
N SER A 126 -8.46 -2.59 0.69
CA SER A 126 -9.68 -3.02 1.37
C SER A 126 -10.92 -2.83 0.53
N GLY A 127 -11.82 -3.81 0.57
CA GLY A 127 -13.14 -3.65 -0.03
C GLY A 127 -13.99 -2.64 0.73
N VAL A 128 -13.75 -2.50 2.03
CA VAL A 128 -14.37 -1.48 2.89
C VAL A 128 -13.28 -0.83 3.75
N LEU A 129 -13.20 0.49 3.68
CA LEU A 129 -12.35 1.31 4.53
C LEU A 129 -13.23 2.16 5.46
N ALA A 130 -13.01 2.04 6.76
CA ALA A 130 -13.58 2.92 7.76
C ALA A 130 -12.48 3.69 8.47
N ALA A 131 -12.70 4.95 8.78
CA ALA A 131 -11.70 5.78 9.44
C ALA A 131 -12.31 6.63 10.55
N ASN A 132 -11.55 6.82 11.62
CA ASN A 132 -11.90 7.81 12.63
C ASN A 132 -11.88 9.20 11.98
N ASP A 133 -12.78 10.08 12.39
CA ASP A 133 -12.96 11.43 11.84
C ASP A 133 -11.70 12.31 11.93
N THR A 134 -10.81 12.02 12.88
CA THR A 134 -9.51 12.71 13.07
C THR A 134 -8.33 12.02 12.40
N SER A 135 -8.56 10.87 11.77
CA SER A 135 -7.51 10.07 11.12
C SER A 135 -6.90 10.76 9.91
N ARG A 136 -5.66 10.41 9.62
CA ARG A 136 -4.90 10.89 8.45
C ARG A 136 -4.40 9.70 7.65
N ILE A 137 -4.67 9.73 6.35
CA ILE A 137 -4.33 8.63 5.43
C ILE A 137 -3.62 9.20 4.20
N ALA A 138 -2.35 8.84 4.00
CA ALA A 138 -1.53 9.36 2.91
C ALA A 138 -0.35 8.44 2.61
N ILE A 139 0.14 8.45 1.38
CA ILE A 139 1.41 7.78 1.06
C ILE A 139 2.60 8.57 1.61
N SER A 140 2.48 9.90 1.63
CA SER A 140 3.50 10.80 2.15
C SER A 140 3.02 11.48 3.42
N GLY A 141 3.72 11.25 4.53
CA GLY A 141 3.38 11.88 5.80
C GLY A 141 3.55 13.41 5.77
N PRO A 142 2.90 14.15 6.69
CA PRO A 142 2.86 15.61 6.65
C PRO A 142 4.24 16.27 6.71
N ARG A 143 5.24 15.67 7.39
CA ARG A 143 6.62 16.18 7.40
C ARG A 143 7.28 16.09 6.03
N ILE A 144 6.98 15.08 5.26
CA ILE A 144 7.54 14.87 3.91
C ILE A 144 6.91 15.89 2.97
N LEU A 145 5.58 16.04 3.02
CA LEU A 145 4.83 16.97 2.17
C LEU A 145 5.20 18.43 2.41
N LYS A 146 5.28 18.88 3.67
CA LYS A 146 5.72 20.24 4.00
C LYS A 146 7.04 20.65 3.34
N ASN A 147 7.95 19.69 3.22
CA ASN A 147 9.25 19.95 2.64
C ASN A 147 9.29 19.75 1.11
N ALA A 148 8.23 19.23 0.49
CA ALA A 148 8.15 19.03 -0.95
C ALA A 148 7.65 20.29 -1.68
N ASP A 149 6.70 21.04 -1.07
CA ASP A 149 6.02 22.16 -1.73
C ASP A 149 6.56 23.55 -1.36
N ILE A 150 7.55 23.67 -0.43
CA ILE A 150 8.04 24.98 0.00
C ILE A 150 9.17 25.44 -0.92
N SER A 151 8.80 26.05 -2.03
CA SER A 151 9.64 27.02 -2.74
C SER A 151 9.52 28.47 -2.17
N ASN A 152 8.49 28.78 -1.34
CA ASN A 152 8.25 30.13 -0.78
C ASN A 152 8.08 30.10 0.74
N VAL A 153 8.95 30.79 1.45
CA VAL A 153 9.14 30.76 2.92
C VAL A 153 8.05 31.50 3.73
N SER A 154 7.16 32.26 3.08
CA SER A 154 6.21 33.16 3.76
C SER A 154 4.84 32.57 4.12
N GLU A 155 4.56 31.29 3.75
CA GLU A 155 3.24 30.66 3.90
C GLU A 155 3.24 29.40 4.77
N ARG A 156 4.18 29.24 5.70
CA ARG A 156 4.40 27.96 6.43
C ARG A 156 3.24 27.49 7.31
N ASP A 157 2.50 28.39 7.93
CA ASP A 157 1.43 28.03 8.87
C ASP A 157 0.14 27.66 8.12
N THR A 158 -0.22 28.43 7.10
CA THR A 158 -1.37 28.14 6.23
C THR A 158 -1.20 26.86 5.41
N ALA A 159 0.03 26.55 4.97
CA ALA A 159 0.35 25.29 4.28
C ALA A 159 0.17 24.06 5.18
N THR A 160 0.42 24.17 6.48
CA THR A 160 0.25 23.07 7.44
C THR A 160 -1.20 22.65 7.58
N ASP A 161 -2.10 23.61 7.70
CA ASP A 161 -3.53 23.35 7.84
C ASP A 161 -4.11 22.77 6.55
N SER A 162 -3.67 23.30 5.40
CA SER A 162 -4.07 22.79 4.08
C SER A 162 -3.63 21.34 3.87
N ILE A 163 -2.38 20.98 4.17
CA ILE A 163 -1.88 19.59 4.07
C ILE A 163 -2.66 18.68 5.01
N SER A 164 -2.92 19.12 6.25
CA SER A 164 -3.66 18.31 7.21
C SER A 164 -5.09 18.01 6.75
N LEU A 165 -5.74 18.95 6.07
CA LEU A 165 -7.06 18.73 5.46
C LEU A 165 -7.00 17.74 4.30
N ILE A 166 -6.04 17.87 3.38
CA ILE A 166 -5.90 17.02 2.19
C ILE A 166 -5.70 15.55 2.56
N ILE A 167 -4.86 15.26 3.56
CA ILE A 167 -4.60 13.89 4.01
C ILE A 167 -5.60 13.37 5.04
N SER A 168 -6.64 14.13 5.36
CA SER A 168 -7.64 13.75 6.37
C SER A 168 -8.57 12.64 5.90
N ALA A 169 -9.05 11.83 6.84
CA ALA A 169 -10.10 10.86 6.57
C ALA A 169 -11.40 11.53 6.06
N ARG A 170 -11.68 12.74 6.52
CA ARG A 170 -12.83 13.53 6.06
C ARG A 170 -12.75 13.88 4.57
N GLU A 171 -11.57 14.18 4.06
CA GLU A 171 -11.39 14.42 2.63
C GLU A 171 -11.57 13.12 1.81
N ARG A 172 -11.06 11.99 2.30
CA ARG A 172 -11.34 10.68 1.68
C ARG A 172 -12.82 10.33 1.73
N HIS A 173 -13.52 10.66 2.80
CA HIS A 173 -14.95 10.43 2.92
C HIS A 173 -15.76 11.24 1.90
N LYS A 174 -15.48 12.53 1.73
CA LYS A 174 -16.09 13.37 0.69
C LYS A 174 -15.91 12.78 -0.72
N ASN A 175 -14.80 12.11 -0.93
CA ASN A 175 -14.47 11.43 -2.17
C ASN A 175 -14.94 9.96 -2.24
N GLN A 176 -15.78 9.53 -1.28
CA GLN A 176 -16.39 8.19 -1.22
C GLN A 176 -15.37 7.04 -1.11
N LEU A 177 -14.18 7.30 -0.57
CA LEU A 177 -13.13 6.30 -0.38
C LEU A 177 -13.13 5.65 1.00
N CYS A 178 -13.82 6.21 1.96
CA CYS A 178 -14.01 5.61 3.28
C CYS A 178 -15.32 6.05 3.93
N SER A 179 -15.77 5.27 4.92
CA SER A 179 -16.78 5.68 5.88
C SER A 179 -16.12 6.32 7.11
N ILE A 180 -16.83 7.23 7.76
CA ILE A 180 -16.35 7.88 8.99
C ILE A 180 -17.07 7.27 10.19
N PHE A 181 -16.32 7.06 11.29
CA PHE A 181 -16.85 6.74 12.60
C PHE A 181 -16.29 7.68 13.66
N GLU A 182 -17.03 7.84 14.75
CA GLU A 182 -16.61 8.68 15.88
C GLU A 182 -15.56 7.96 16.75
N ALA A 183 -14.63 8.72 17.34
CA ALA A 183 -13.58 8.20 18.21
C ALA A 183 -14.11 7.39 19.40
N ARG A 184 -15.33 7.71 19.89
CA ARG A 184 -15.99 7.06 21.02
C ARG A 184 -16.89 5.88 20.63
N ALA A 185 -16.98 5.54 19.34
CA ALA A 185 -17.81 4.43 18.87
C ALA A 185 -17.39 3.10 19.54
N ASN A 186 -18.40 2.26 19.85
CA ASN A 186 -18.16 0.91 20.31
C ASN A 186 -17.48 0.10 19.19
N ARG A 187 -16.27 -0.39 19.44
CA ARG A 187 -15.46 -1.08 18.41
C ARG A 187 -16.07 -2.41 18.00
N VAL A 188 -16.63 -3.16 18.93
CA VAL A 188 -17.27 -4.46 18.60
C VAL A 188 -18.44 -4.23 17.66
N GLU A 189 -19.36 -3.34 18.04
CA GLU A 189 -20.53 -2.99 17.25
C GLU A 189 -20.16 -2.42 15.87
N LEU A 190 -19.13 -1.56 15.81
CA LEU A 190 -18.61 -1.05 14.54
C LEU A 190 -18.16 -2.19 13.62
N LEU A 191 -17.35 -3.13 14.13
CA LEU A 191 -16.79 -4.20 13.33
C LEU A 191 -17.85 -5.20 12.88
N GLU A 192 -18.80 -5.53 13.76
CA GLU A 192 -19.98 -6.36 13.42
C GLU A 192 -20.79 -5.72 12.30
N ASN A 193 -21.06 -4.42 12.40
CA ASN A 193 -21.80 -3.68 11.37
C ASN A 193 -21.03 -3.64 10.03
N LEU A 194 -19.72 -3.42 10.08
CA LEU A 194 -18.88 -3.43 8.87
C LEU A 194 -18.90 -4.80 8.18
N LEU A 195 -18.82 -5.90 8.94
CA LEU A 195 -18.91 -7.27 8.40
C LEU A 195 -20.29 -7.54 7.78
N VAL A 196 -21.37 -7.24 8.49
CA VAL A 196 -22.76 -7.45 8.01
C VAL A 196 -23.03 -6.63 6.74
N THR A 197 -22.52 -5.41 6.68
CA THR A 197 -22.76 -4.51 5.54
C THR A 197 -21.76 -4.72 4.39
N TYR A 198 -20.69 -5.50 4.60
CA TYR A 198 -19.62 -5.71 3.62
C TYR A 198 -20.13 -6.11 2.23
N PRO A 199 -21.03 -7.10 2.05
CA PRO A 199 -21.46 -7.52 0.71
C PRO A 199 -22.12 -6.40 -0.11
N ARG A 200 -22.71 -5.40 0.56
CA ARG A 200 -23.37 -4.25 -0.09
C ARG A 200 -22.46 -3.06 -0.30
N LYS A 201 -21.43 -2.90 0.57
CA LYS A 201 -20.54 -1.74 0.59
C LYS A 201 -19.18 -2.01 -0.05
N ALA A 202 -18.81 -3.28 -0.21
CA ALA A 202 -17.51 -3.65 -0.75
C ALA A 202 -17.35 -3.14 -2.18
N GLN A 203 -16.29 -2.39 -2.38
CA GLN A 203 -15.91 -1.92 -3.71
C GLN A 203 -15.40 -3.09 -4.55
N SER A 204 -16.05 -3.37 -5.67
CA SER A 204 -15.55 -4.31 -6.68
C SER A 204 -14.30 -3.73 -7.37
N ILE A 205 -13.47 -4.58 -7.97
CA ILE A 205 -12.28 -4.13 -8.72
C ILE A 205 -12.71 -3.22 -9.89
N GLU A 206 -13.78 -3.55 -10.59
CA GLU A 206 -14.30 -2.72 -11.69
C GLU A 206 -14.86 -1.38 -11.19
N GLY A 207 -15.61 -1.35 -10.09
CA GLY A 207 -16.07 -0.12 -9.47
C GLY A 207 -14.91 0.75 -8.98
N TRP A 208 -13.86 0.13 -8.45
CA TRP A 208 -12.63 0.81 -8.05
C TRP A 208 -11.93 1.44 -9.25
N ARG A 209 -11.74 0.67 -10.32
CA ARG A 209 -11.20 1.13 -11.60
C ARG A 209 -11.92 2.38 -12.11
N GLU A 210 -13.26 2.33 -12.19
CA GLU A 210 -14.04 3.45 -12.72
C GLU A 210 -13.94 4.70 -11.84
N ASN A 211 -13.95 4.55 -10.52
CA ASN A 211 -13.74 5.65 -9.59
C ASN A 211 -12.38 6.33 -9.78
N LEU A 212 -11.30 5.54 -9.93
CA LEU A 212 -9.96 6.05 -10.18
C LEU A 212 -9.89 6.77 -11.53
N ARG A 213 -10.45 6.17 -12.58
CA ARG A 213 -10.51 6.74 -13.93
C ARG A 213 -11.21 8.09 -13.94
N LEU A 214 -12.41 8.16 -13.34
CA LEU A 214 -13.19 9.40 -13.29
C LEU A 214 -12.47 10.52 -12.54
N ARG A 215 -11.75 10.18 -11.49
CA ARG A 215 -10.94 11.13 -10.70
C ARG A 215 -9.82 11.72 -11.54
N LEU A 216 -9.04 10.88 -12.24
CA LEU A 216 -7.98 11.35 -13.13
C LEU A 216 -8.54 12.20 -14.28
N VAL A 217 -9.65 11.79 -14.88
CA VAL A 217 -10.27 12.57 -15.97
C VAL A 217 -10.72 13.95 -15.49
N ARG A 218 -11.24 14.08 -14.27
CA ARG A 218 -11.58 15.40 -13.69
C ARG A 218 -10.34 16.27 -13.46
N HIS A 219 -9.20 15.63 -13.17
CA HIS A 219 -7.94 16.32 -12.88
C HIS A 219 -7.20 16.76 -14.17
N VAL A 220 -7.06 15.85 -15.15
CA VAL A 220 -6.25 16.11 -16.38
C VAL A 220 -7.07 16.27 -17.66
N GLY A 221 -8.38 16.19 -17.59
CA GLY A 221 -9.29 16.29 -18.73
C GLY A 221 -9.31 15.00 -19.54
N LYS A 222 -8.23 14.61 -20.21
CA LYS A 222 -8.15 13.41 -21.05
C LYS A 222 -6.96 12.55 -20.67
N LEU A 223 -7.22 11.30 -20.32
CA LEU A 223 -6.17 10.30 -20.12
C LEU A 223 -5.68 9.78 -21.48
N LYS A 224 -4.37 9.85 -21.69
CA LYS A 224 -3.73 9.17 -22.82
C LYS A 224 -3.54 7.71 -22.46
N ALA A 225 -3.86 6.80 -23.37
CA ALA A 225 -3.49 5.39 -23.21
C ALA A 225 -1.97 5.24 -23.41
N LEU A 226 -1.38 4.24 -22.76
CA LEU A 226 -0.03 3.80 -23.13
C LEU A 226 -0.15 3.11 -24.48
N ASP A 227 0.54 3.66 -25.47
CA ASP A 227 0.62 3.10 -26.82
C ASP A 227 1.89 2.24 -26.89
N VAL A 228 1.75 0.99 -26.45
CA VAL A 228 2.84 0.00 -26.45
C VAL A 228 2.38 -1.21 -27.23
N THR A 229 3.00 -1.42 -28.37
CA THR A 229 2.70 -2.54 -29.27
C THR A 229 3.56 -3.78 -29.00
N ASN A 230 4.62 -3.65 -28.20
CA ASN A 230 5.59 -4.70 -27.91
C ASN A 230 5.33 -5.36 -26.54
N SER A 231 5.85 -6.57 -26.36
CA SER A 231 5.87 -7.30 -25.10
C SER A 231 6.84 -6.71 -24.04
N SER A 232 7.50 -5.59 -24.34
CA SER A 232 8.39 -4.86 -23.42
C SER A 232 7.92 -3.41 -23.31
N LEU A 233 7.84 -2.93 -22.07
CA LEU A 233 7.42 -1.58 -21.73
C LEU A 233 8.44 -0.94 -20.78
N THR A 234 8.81 0.32 -21.03
CA THR A 234 9.56 1.13 -20.07
C THR A 234 8.60 1.86 -19.13
N PHE A 235 8.78 1.68 -17.82
CA PHE A 235 7.99 2.34 -16.78
C PHE A 235 8.87 3.30 -15.96
N GLY A 236 8.51 4.56 -16.02
CA GLY A 236 9.34 5.66 -15.52
C GLY A 236 10.41 6.09 -16.54
N SER A 237 11.07 7.19 -16.25
CA SER A 237 12.15 7.77 -17.09
C SER A 237 13.21 8.43 -16.20
N GLY A 238 13.58 7.73 -15.10
CA GLY A 238 14.50 8.22 -14.07
C GLY A 238 13.84 9.14 -13.02
N GLY A 239 12.63 9.61 -13.25
CA GLY A 239 11.86 10.46 -12.32
C GLY A 239 10.88 9.69 -11.42
N PRO A 240 10.21 10.40 -10.51
CA PRO A 240 9.18 9.79 -9.67
C PRO A 240 7.90 9.49 -10.46
N VAL A 241 7.17 8.46 -10.05
CA VAL A 241 5.94 7.97 -10.68
C VAL A 241 4.72 8.37 -9.84
N GLY A 242 3.68 8.89 -10.48
CA GLY A 242 2.45 9.34 -9.86
C GLY A 242 1.22 8.48 -10.18
N SER A 243 0.06 9.04 -9.85
CA SER A 243 -1.24 8.40 -10.03
C SER A 243 -1.56 8.09 -11.49
N ILE A 244 -1.17 8.97 -12.40
CA ILE A 244 -1.45 8.81 -13.84
C ILE A 244 -0.70 7.62 -14.40
N GLU A 245 0.61 7.55 -14.16
CA GLU A 245 1.48 6.49 -14.66
C GLU A 245 1.07 5.13 -14.07
N CYS A 246 0.78 5.06 -12.77
CA CYS A 246 0.28 3.83 -12.14
C CYS A 246 -1.01 3.34 -12.78
N PHE A 247 -1.97 4.24 -13.01
CA PHE A 247 -3.24 3.89 -13.64
C PHE A 247 -3.06 3.46 -15.10
N GLN A 248 -2.25 4.19 -15.87
CA GLN A 248 -1.96 3.85 -17.26
C GLN A 248 -1.32 2.47 -17.41
N LEU A 249 -0.35 2.14 -16.56
CA LEU A 249 0.27 0.81 -16.55
C LEU A 249 -0.75 -0.27 -16.21
N ALA A 250 -1.59 -0.06 -15.19
CA ALA A 250 -2.65 -1.00 -14.83
C ALA A 250 -3.65 -1.21 -15.97
N GLU A 251 -4.09 -0.14 -16.63
CA GLU A 251 -5.00 -0.23 -17.77
C GLU A 251 -4.38 -0.92 -18.99
N TRP A 252 -3.09 -0.72 -19.23
CA TRP A 252 -2.38 -1.44 -20.29
C TRP A 252 -2.28 -2.93 -19.96
N LEU A 253 -1.89 -3.29 -18.71
CA LEU A 253 -1.83 -4.67 -18.24
C LEU A 253 -3.20 -5.37 -18.34
N SER A 254 -4.27 -4.71 -17.97
CA SER A 254 -5.62 -5.28 -18.00
C SER A 254 -6.07 -5.76 -19.40
N LYS A 255 -5.49 -5.18 -20.45
CA LYS A 255 -5.78 -5.52 -21.86
C LYS A 255 -4.87 -6.59 -22.43
N GLN A 256 -3.84 -7.03 -21.68
CA GLN A 256 -2.94 -8.07 -22.16
C GLN A 256 -3.65 -9.43 -22.16
N ARG A 257 -3.23 -10.29 -23.08
CA ARG A 257 -3.72 -11.68 -23.14
C ARG A 257 -3.31 -12.43 -21.86
N GLU A 258 -4.05 -13.45 -21.53
CA GLU A 258 -3.81 -14.29 -20.36
C GLU A 258 -2.53 -15.15 -20.49
N GLU A 259 -2.10 -15.39 -21.73
CA GLU A 259 -0.89 -16.17 -22.03
C GLU A 259 0.18 -15.28 -22.67
N GLY A 260 1.43 -15.56 -22.35
CA GLY A 260 2.59 -14.87 -22.91
C GLY A 260 3.55 -14.35 -21.85
N GLU A 261 4.58 -13.66 -22.31
CA GLU A 261 5.58 -13.03 -21.45
C GLU A 261 5.63 -11.52 -21.71
N ILE A 262 5.66 -10.76 -20.63
CA ILE A 262 5.81 -9.29 -20.65
C ILE A 262 7.02 -8.93 -19.81
N ASN A 263 7.87 -8.04 -20.34
CA ASN A 263 8.94 -7.40 -19.60
C ASN A 263 8.60 -5.94 -19.31
N ILE A 264 8.67 -5.56 -18.04
CA ILE A 264 8.53 -4.17 -17.58
C ILE A 264 9.91 -3.68 -17.17
N ASP A 265 10.54 -2.88 -18.02
CA ASP A 265 11.80 -2.20 -17.71
C ASP A 265 11.50 -1.00 -16.83
N VAL A 266 12.12 -0.95 -15.63
CA VAL A 266 11.80 0.08 -14.64
C VAL A 266 13.02 0.94 -14.35
N ASP A 267 12.82 2.25 -14.51
CA ASP A 267 13.74 3.28 -14.03
C ASP A 267 12.93 4.43 -13.45
N CYS A 268 12.75 4.44 -12.13
CA CYS A 268 12.01 5.49 -11.43
C CYS A 268 12.56 5.73 -10.02
N ASP A 269 12.51 6.97 -9.54
CA ASP A 269 12.93 7.29 -8.15
C ASP A 269 11.91 6.85 -7.08
N GLY A 270 10.86 6.12 -7.46
CA GLY A 270 9.76 5.68 -6.61
C GLY A 270 8.50 6.52 -6.80
N GLN A 271 7.65 6.55 -5.78
CA GLN A 271 6.41 7.33 -5.85
C GLN A 271 6.66 8.84 -5.78
N LYS A 272 5.89 9.58 -6.59
CA LYS A 272 5.91 11.04 -6.57
C LYS A 272 5.39 11.58 -5.23
N VAL A 273 6.12 12.53 -4.66
CA VAL A 273 5.80 13.17 -3.39
C VAL A 273 5.36 14.60 -3.66
N SER A 274 4.06 14.83 -3.67
CA SER A 274 3.46 16.16 -3.80
C SER A 274 2.08 16.20 -3.16
N VAL A 275 1.61 17.41 -2.86
CA VAL A 275 0.24 17.65 -2.37
C VAL A 275 -0.79 17.21 -3.41
N GLU A 276 -0.52 17.44 -4.68
CA GLU A 276 -1.37 17.05 -5.81
C GLU A 276 -1.61 15.52 -5.84
N GLU A 277 -0.56 14.71 -5.67
CA GLU A 277 -0.69 13.25 -5.63
C GLU A 277 -1.48 12.75 -4.40
N GLU A 278 -1.37 13.45 -3.26
CA GLU A 278 -2.20 13.12 -2.10
C GLU A 278 -3.67 13.53 -2.29
N GLN A 279 -3.95 14.61 -3.03
CA GLN A 279 -5.31 14.99 -3.44
C GLN A 279 -5.93 13.98 -4.40
N LEU A 280 -5.10 13.34 -5.23
CA LEU A 280 -5.50 12.23 -6.10
C LEU A 280 -5.61 10.90 -5.34
N PHE A 281 -5.09 10.82 -4.10
CA PHE A 281 -5.00 9.60 -3.29
C PHE A 281 -4.10 8.53 -3.95
N LEU A 282 -2.85 8.89 -4.22
CA LEU A 282 -1.86 8.04 -4.90
C LEU A 282 -1.80 6.60 -4.37
N SER A 283 -2.02 6.38 -3.07
CA SER A 283 -2.05 5.04 -2.48
C SER A 283 -3.08 4.10 -3.13
N GLU A 284 -4.21 4.64 -3.61
CA GLU A 284 -5.24 3.87 -4.32
C GLU A 284 -4.74 3.37 -5.69
N TYR A 285 -4.01 4.21 -6.43
CA TYR A 285 -3.47 3.86 -7.74
C TYR A 285 -2.34 2.85 -7.66
N ILE A 286 -1.48 2.97 -6.65
CA ILE A 286 -0.40 2.00 -6.40
C ILE A 286 -1.00 0.64 -6.02
N ALA A 287 -1.99 0.60 -5.15
CA ALA A 287 -2.68 -0.63 -4.75
C ALA A 287 -3.42 -1.27 -5.94
N TYR A 288 -4.12 -0.45 -6.74
CA TYR A 288 -4.82 -0.91 -7.94
C TYR A 288 -3.85 -1.51 -8.97
N LEU A 289 -2.71 -0.86 -9.23
CA LEU A 289 -1.66 -1.40 -10.10
C LEU A 289 -1.21 -2.79 -9.64
N ALA A 290 -0.92 -2.96 -8.35
CA ALA A 290 -0.51 -4.25 -7.81
C ALA A 290 -1.59 -5.33 -7.98
N VAL A 291 -2.86 -4.99 -7.75
CA VAL A 291 -3.99 -5.92 -7.92
C VAL A 291 -4.13 -6.37 -9.38
N ILE A 292 -4.14 -5.43 -10.34
CA ILE A 292 -4.28 -5.76 -11.76
C ILE A 292 -3.10 -6.58 -12.26
N LEU A 293 -1.87 -6.20 -11.94
CA LEU A 293 -0.69 -6.95 -12.33
C LEU A 293 -0.74 -8.38 -11.75
N ARG A 294 -1.03 -8.52 -10.46
CA ARG A 294 -1.11 -9.83 -9.80
C ARG A 294 -2.26 -10.69 -10.33
N GLN A 295 -3.39 -10.08 -10.65
CA GLN A 295 -4.51 -10.77 -11.28
C GLN A 295 -4.10 -11.35 -12.62
N LYS A 296 -3.43 -10.57 -13.49
CA LYS A 296 -2.92 -11.04 -14.77
C LYS A 296 -1.91 -12.19 -14.64
N VAL A 297 -1.03 -12.09 -13.63
CA VAL A 297 -0.10 -13.19 -13.32
C VAL A 297 -0.86 -14.47 -12.92
N LYS A 298 -1.93 -14.36 -12.15
CA LYS A 298 -2.76 -15.51 -11.77
C LYS A 298 -3.58 -16.06 -12.94
N GLU A 299 -3.92 -15.24 -13.91
CA GLU A 299 -4.59 -15.63 -15.16
C GLU A 299 -3.64 -16.34 -16.14
N GLY A 300 -2.33 -16.38 -15.88
CA GLY A 300 -1.34 -17.10 -16.68
C GLY A 300 -0.31 -16.24 -17.41
N LEU A 301 -0.46 -14.90 -17.35
CA LEU A 301 0.53 -13.98 -17.93
C LEU A 301 1.84 -14.06 -17.14
N HIS A 302 2.97 -14.30 -17.82
CA HIS A 302 4.28 -14.25 -17.19
C HIS A 302 4.83 -12.84 -17.23
N VAL A 303 4.94 -12.19 -16.07
CA VAL A 303 5.45 -10.81 -15.95
C VAL A 303 6.82 -10.79 -15.30
N LYS A 304 7.82 -10.31 -16.03
CA LYS A 304 9.17 -10.02 -15.56
C LYS A 304 9.31 -8.52 -15.36
N VAL A 305 9.79 -8.11 -14.19
CA VAL A 305 10.18 -6.72 -13.89
C VAL A 305 11.69 -6.63 -13.95
N THR A 306 12.23 -5.80 -14.84
CA THR A 306 13.67 -5.56 -14.98
C THR A 306 14.00 -4.16 -14.47
N ILE A 307 14.75 -4.07 -13.38
CA ILE A 307 15.21 -2.79 -12.84
C ILE A 307 16.44 -2.35 -13.64
N THR A 308 16.27 -1.34 -14.49
CA THR A 308 17.30 -0.84 -15.39
C THR A 308 18.04 0.38 -14.84
N GLY A 309 17.43 1.10 -13.90
CA GLY A 309 17.98 2.27 -13.26
C GLY A 309 17.65 2.28 -11.75
N SER A 310 16.92 3.27 -11.29
CA SER A 310 16.52 3.38 -9.88
C SER A 310 15.11 2.83 -9.66
N ILE A 311 14.86 2.32 -8.44
CA ILE A 311 13.52 2.05 -7.95
C ILE A 311 13.48 2.17 -6.43
N SER A 312 12.33 2.59 -5.86
CA SER A 312 12.19 2.67 -4.41
C SER A 312 10.74 2.60 -3.94
N GLY A 313 10.58 2.41 -2.62
CA GLY A 313 9.33 2.63 -1.89
C GLY A 313 8.15 1.78 -2.37
N ALA A 314 6.99 2.41 -2.37
CA ALA A 314 5.74 1.71 -2.65
C ALA A 314 5.61 1.25 -4.11
N ILE A 315 6.28 1.91 -5.05
CA ILE A 315 6.29 1.48 -6.47
C ILE A 315 7.04 0.16 -6.60
N TYR A 316 8.23 0.03 -5.95
CA TYR A 316 8.93 -1.25 -5.91
C TYR A 316 8.03 -2.34 -5.30
N VAL A 317 7.42 -2.06 -4.13
CA VAL A 317 6.55 -3.02 -3.44
C VAL A 317 5.41 -3.49 -4.34
N ALA A 318 4.72 -2.58 -5.02
CA ALA A 318 3.58 -2.90 -5.88
C ALA A 318 3.98 -3.81 -7.05
N LEU A 319 5.09 -3.50 -7.73
CA LEU A 319 5.56 -4.29 -8.87
C LEU A 319 6.13 -5.64 -8.41
N ALA A 320 7.02 -5.65 -7.40
CA ALA A 320 7.69 -6.85 -6.93
C ALA A 320 6.75 -7.84 -6.23
N ALA A 321 5.75 -7.34 -5.48
CA ALA A 321 4.75 -8.21 -4.88
C ALA A 321 3.87 -8.92 -5.91
N ALA A 322 3.69 -8.33 -7.08
CA ALA A 322 2.74 -8.79 -8.08
C ALA A 322 3.36 -9.61 -9.22
N ALA A 323 4.61 -9.32 -9.60
CA ALA A 323 5.28 -9.99 -10.72
C ALA A 323 5.69 -11.44 -10.41
N ASN A 324 5.97 -12.21 -11.49
CA ASN A 324 6.55 -13.55 -11.40
C ASN A 324 8.05 -13.49 -11.07
N ARG A 325 8.74 -12.52 -11.65
CA ARG A 325 10.19 -12.39 -11.51
C ARG A 325 10.62 -10.93 -11.48
N VAL A 326 11.58 -10.62 -10.61
CA VAL A 326 12.21 -9.30 -10.51
C VAL A 326 13.70 -9.47 -10.71
N VAL A 327 14.27 -8.78 -11.68
CA VAL A 327 15.72 -8.81 -11.96
C VAL A 327 16.29 -7.40 -11.96
N ALA A 328 17.56 -7.27 -11.67
CA ALA A 328 18.26 -5.99 -11.71
C ALA A 328 19.37 -6.00 -12.75
N ARG A 329 19.57 -4.89 -13.45
CA ARG A 329 20.78 -4.61 -14.22
C ARG A 329 21.94 -4.25 -13.26
N PRO A 330 23.21 -4.46 -13.64
CA PRO A 330 24.36 -4.23 -12.76
C PRO A 330 24.45 -2.81 -12.16
N ASN A 331 23.90 -1.82 -12.85
CA ASN A 331 23.88 -0.42 -12.40
C ASN A 331 22.56 -0.02 -11.68
N ALA A 332 21.68 -0.95 -11.44
CA ALA A 332 20.41 -0.67 -10.77
C ALA A 332 20.62 -0.23 -9.32
N ARG A 333 19.71 0.61 -8.83
CA ARG A 333 19.72 1.12 -7.46
C ARG A 333 18.36 0.89 -6.83
N ILE A 334 18.33 0.14 -5.74
CA ILE A 334 17.10 -0.19 -5.02
C ILE A 334 17.16 0.44 -3.64
N ARG A 335 16.09 1.15 -3.25
CA ARG A 335 16.05 1.88 -1.98
C ARG A 335 14.72 1.66 -1.28
N VAL A 336 14.71 1.84 0.04
CA VAL A 336 13.47 1.77 0.84
C VAL A 336 12.57 2.98 0.57
N LEU A 337 13.16 4.15 0.39
CA LEU A 337 12.47 5.40 0.09
C LEU A 337 13.13 6.14 -1.07
N PRO A 338 12.38 6.99 -1.79
CA PRO A 338 12.95 7.97 -2.71
C PRO A 338 14.00 8.85 -2.03
N ASP A 339 15.05 9.25 -2.73
CA ASP A 339 16.13 10.11 -2.21
C ASP A 339 15.57 11.42 -1.63
N SER A 340 14.59 11.99 -2.30
CA SER A 340 13.90 13.21 -1.86
C SER A 340 13.23 13.06 -0.49
N SER A 341 12.73 11.87 -0.17
CA SER A 341 12.08 11.55 1.10
C SER A 341 13.08 11.16 2.18
N THR A 342 14.13 10.41 1.82
CA THR A 342 15.13 9.91 2.77
C THR A 342 15.85 11.03 3.50
N ARG A 343 16.32 12.05 2.76
CA ARG A 343 17.00 13.22 3.34
C ARG A 343 16.13 13.97 4.35
N LYS A 344 14.81 13.96 4.16
CA LYS A 344 13.84 14.67 5.00
C LYS A 344 13.45 13.89 6.27
N VAL A 345 13.54 12.57 6.24
CA VAL A 345 13.13 11.71 7.35
C VAL A 345 14.31 11.34 8.25
N LEU A 346 15.45 11.01 7.67
CA LEU A 346 16.62 10.48 8.39
C LEU A 346 17.70 11.54 8.70
N ASN A 347 17.59 12.77 8.17
CA ASN A 347 18.65 13.79 8.20
C ASN A 347 20.02 13.29 7.69
N SER A 348 20.03 12.20 6.93
CA SER A 348 21.22 11.53 6.40
C SER A 348 20.90 10.93 5.04
N GLN A 349 21.93 10.66 4.26
CA GLN A 349 21.76 9.84 3.05
C GLN A 349 21.55 8.38 3.48
N GLN A 350 20.59 7.71 2.88
CA GLN A 350 20.43 6.27 3.04
C GLN A 350 21.65 5.61 2.37
N GLN A 351 22.34 4.74 3.09
CA GLN A 351 23.37 3.90 2.50
C GLN A 351 22.70 2.99 1.47
N VAL A 352 23.15 3.05 0.22
CA VAL A 352 22.66 2.15 -0.84
C VAL A 352 23.32 0.80 -0.62
N GLU A 353 22.55 -0.20 -0.26
CA GLU A 353 23.04 -1.57 -0.14
C GLU A 353 23.35 -2.14 -1.53
N SER A 354 24.29 -3.08 -1.63
CA SER A 354 24.67 -3.66 -2.90
C SER A 354 23.58 -4.55 -3.50
N LEU A 355 23.66 -4.82 -4.81
CA LEU A 355 22.71 -5.70 -5.47
C LEU A 355 22.82 -7.15 -5.00
N GLU A 356 24.01 -7.57 -4.55
CA GLU A 356 24.25 -8.88 -3.94
C GLU A 356 23.43 -9.01 -2.65
N VAL A 357 23.44 -7.98 -1.80
CA VAL A 357 22.62 -7.91 -0.58
C VAL A 357 21.11 -7.87 -0.95
N ALA A 358 20.76 -7.12 -1.99
CA ALA A 358 19.37 -7.10 -2.48
C ALA A 358 18.91 -8.50 -2.93
N LYS A 359 19.78 -9.26 -3.60
CA LYS A 359 19.51 -10.65 -4.01
C LYS A 359 19.43 -11.58 -2.79
N GLU A 360 20.34 -11.46 -1.83
CA GLU A 360 20.32 -12.26 -0.59
C GLU A 360 19.01 -12.10 0.16
N PHE A 361 18.47 -10.87 0.26
CA PHE A 361 17.20 -10.61 0.91
C PHE A 361 15.97 -10.91 0.05
N GLY A 362 16.14 -11.39 -1.20
CA GLY A 362 15.04 -11.68 -2.11
C GLY A 362 14.32 -10.43 -2.63
N ILE A 363 15.03 -9.32 -2.71
CA ILE A 363 14.57 -8.10 -3.37
C ILE A 363 14.60 -8.29 -4.89
N VAL A 364 15.61 -8.96 -5.39
CA VAL A 364 15.69 -9.38 -6.79
C VAL A 364 16.02 -10.86 -6.87
N ASP A 365 15.49 -11.53 -7.88
CA ASP A 365 15.74 -12.96 -8.14
C ASP A 365 17.10 -13.17 -8.78
N ALA A 366 17.54 -12.20 -9.59
CA ALA A 366 18.84 -12.26 -10.29
C ALA A 366 19.38 -10.86 -10.63
N ILE A 367 20.69 -10.82 -10.84
CA ILE A 367 21.38 -9.69 -11.46
C ILE A 367 21.74 -10.15 -12.86
N GLU A 368 21.21 -9.49 -13.90
CA GLU A 368 21.38 -9.88 -15.30
C GLU A 368 22.22 -8.86 -16.06
N SER A 369 23.26 -9.31 -16.75
CA SER A 369 23.99 -8.50 -17.72
C SER A 369 23.07 -8.05 -18.86
N ALA A 370 23.43 -6.96 -19.52
CA ALA A 370 22.65 -6.41 -20.64
C ALA A 370 22.61 -7.39 -21.81
#